data_2bd5b09777c49da026f4f21baff164e4
#
_entry.id   2bd5b09777c49da026f4f21baff164e4
#
_cell.length_a   1.000
_cell.length_b   1.000
_cell.length_c   1.000
_cell.angle_alpha   90.00
_cell.angle_beta   90.00
_cell.angle_gamma   90.00
#
_symmetry.space_group_name_H-M   'P 1'
#
loop_
_entity.id
_entity.type
_entity.pdbx_description
1 polymer ?
#
loop_
_entity_poly.entity_id
_entity_poly.type
_entity_poly.pdbx_seq_one_letter_code
_entity_poly.pdbx_strand_id
1 'polypeptide(L)' 'MEREQFKVLVKAMKAVYAQPTFIPDQDAFNVWFALLRDLPYKQAELAVQKHMATEKFPPTIADIREKA' A
#
# COMPACT_ATOMS: atom_id res chain seq x y z
N MET A 1 2.98 -9.92 6.76
CA MET A 1 3.61 -9.47 5.49
C MET A 1 5.05 -9.07 5.77
N GLU A 2 5.95 -9.49 4.90
CA GLU A 2 7.35 -9.14 5.02
C GLU A 2 7.66 -7.80 4.35
N ARG A 3 8.76 -7.15 4.77
CA ARG A 3 9.14 -5.85 4.24
C ARG A 3 9.33 -5.87 2.72
N GLU A 4 9.95 -6.93 2.20
CA GLU A 4 10.16 -7.07 0.75
C GLU A 4 8.85 -7.23 -0.01
N GLN A 5 7.88 -7.88 0.58
CA GLN A 5 6.55 -8.01 -0.01
C GLN A 5 5.85 -6.66 -0.05
N PHE A 6 5.96 -5.88 1.01
CA PHE A 6 5.36 -4.54 1.03
C PHE A 6 6.03 -3.62 0.00
N LYS A 7 7.33 -3.77 -0.21
CA LYS A 7 8.04 -3.03 -1.25
C LYS A 7 7.40 -3.21 -2.62
N VAL A 8 7.00 -4.44 -2.94
CA VAL A 8 6.34 -4.75 -4.22
C VAL A 8 5.01 -3.99 -4.33
N LEU A 9 4.24 -3.97 -3.25
CA LEU A 9 2.95 -3.27 -3.25
C LEU A 9 3.15 -1.76 -3.41
N VAL A 10 4.12 -1.18 -2.71
CA VAL A 10 4.41 0.25 -2.81
C VAL A 10 4.85 0.61 -4.22
N LYS A 11 5.71 -0.20 -4.81
CA LYS A 11 6.18 0.04 -6.18
C LYS A 11 5.02 0.03 -7.17
N ALA A 12 4.11 -0.92 -7.03
CA ALA A 12 2.92 -1.00 -7.89
C ALA A 12 2.02 0.23 -7.71
N MET A 13 1.77 0.62 -6.47
CA MET A 13 0.93 1.79 -6.19
C MET A 13 1.55 3.07 -6.74
N LYS A 14 2.86 3.23 -6.61
CA LYS A 14 3.55 4.42 -7.14
C LYS A 14 3.58 4.44 -8.66
N ALA A 15 3.50 3.29 -9.31
CA ALA A 15 3.40 3.23 -10.77
C ALA A 15 2.03 3.68 -11.27
N VAL A 16 0.99 3.47 -10.45
CA VAL A 16 -0.39 3.84 -10.80
C VAL A 16 -0.71 5.26 -10.37
N TYR A 17 -0.27 5.66 -9.17
CA TYR A 17 -0.56 6.95 -8.58
C TYR A 17 0.72 7.81 -8.56
N ALA A 18 0.84 8.74 -9.49
CA ALA A 18 2.04 9.56 -9.64
C ALA A 18 2.01 10.81 -8.74
N GLN A 19 1.69 10.63 -7.47
CA GLN A 19 1.64 11.74 -6.50
C GLN A 19 2.91 11.77 -5.66
N PRO A 20 3.66 12.88 -5.68
CA PRO A 20 4.94 12.94 -4.97
C PRO A 20 4.82 12.87 -3.45
N THR A 21 3.64 13.15 -2.90
CA THR A 21 3.41 13.07 -1.45
C THR A 21 3.02 11.68 -0.97
N PHE A 22 2.80 10.74 -1.88
CA PHE A 22 2.40 9.37 -1.52
C PHE A 22 3.64 8.55 -1.17
N ILE A 23 3.80 8.22 0.10
CA ILE A 23 4.97 7.48 0.63
C ILE A 23 6.27 8.08 0.05
N PRO A 24 6.57 9.35 0.40
CA PRO A 24 7.62 10.10 -0.30
C PRO A 24 9.04 9.69 0.08
N ASP A 25 9.25 9.05 1.21
CA ASP A 25 10.58 8.73 1.70
C ASP A 25 10.58 7.43 2.52
N GLN A 26 11.77 7.05 3.00
CA GLN A 26 11.95 5.83 3.77
C GLN A 26 11.23 5.88 5.11
N ASP A 27 11.16 7.04 5.74
CA ASP A 27 10.46 7.19 7.02
C ASP A 27 8.97 6.91 6.85
N ALA A 28 8.35 7.45 5.80
CA ALA A 28 6.96 7.19 5.49
C ALA A 28 6.74 5.70 5.18
N PHE A 29 7.64 5.09 4.43
CA PHE A 29 7.59 3.66 4.14
C PHE A 29 7.60 2.83 5.43
N ASN A 30 8.48 3.18 6.35
CA ASN A 30 8.60 2.45 7.63
C ASN A 30 7.33 2.53 8.45
N VAL A 31 6.70 3.72 8.52
CA VAL A 31 5.44 3.91 9.23
C VAL A 31 4.33 3.09 8.57
N TRP A 32 4.22 3.16 7.26
CA TRP A 32 3.23 2.40 6.51
C TRP A 32 3.38 0.89 6.74
N PHE A 33 4.61 0.40 6.67
CA PHE A 33 4.87 -1.01 6.91
C PHE A 33 4.49 -1.43 8.33
N ALA A 34 4.86 -0.61 9.32
CA ALA A 34 4.54 -0.90 10.71
C ALA A 34 3.03 -1.04 10.94
N LEU A 35 2.23 -0.25 10.22
CA LEU A 35 0.77 -0.24 10.38
C LEU A 35 0.05 -1.29 9.53
N LEU A 36 0.75 -1.96 8.62
CA LEU A 36 0.14 -2.96 7.74
C LEU A 36 0.78 -4.34 7.84
N ARG A 37 1.87 -4.48 8.58
CA ARG A 37 2.66 -5.72 8.62
C ARG A 37 1.91 -6.93 9.17
N ASP A 38 0.87 -6.70 9.96
CA ASP A 38 0.05 -7.78 10.52
C ASP A 38 -0.87 -8.43 9.49
N LEU A 39 -1.11 -7.77 8.35
CA LEU A 39 -1.94 -8.34 7.30
C LEU A 39 -1.16 -9.40 6.52
N PRO A 40 -1.80 -10.55 6.20
CA PRO A 40 -1.20 -11.49 5.26
C PRO A 40 -0.99 -10.82 3.91
N TYR A 41 0.14 -11.09 3.27
CA TYR A 41 0.49 -10.46 1.99
C TYR A 41 -0.64 -10.62 0.96
N LYS A 42 -1.19 -11.82 0.85
CA LYS A 42 -2.24 -12.09 -0.14
C LYS A 42 -3.46 -11.18 0.04
N GLN A 43 -3.86 -10.97 1.29
CA GLN A 43 -5.00 -10.09 1.58
C GLN A 43 -4.66 -8.64 1.28
N ALA A 44 -3.46 -8.20 1.66
CA ALA A 44 -3.01 -6.84 1.35
C ALA A 44 -2.90 -6.62 -0.16
N GLU A 45 -2.38 -7.59 -0.87
CA GLU A 45 -2.25 -7.53 -2.32
C GLU A 45 -3.62 -7.36 -2.99
N LEU A 46 -4.59 -8.17 -2.60
CA LEU A 46 -5.94 -8.09 -3.16
C LEU A 46 -6.61 -6.76 -2.84
N ALA A 47 -6.43 -6.26 -1.61
CA ALA A 47 -6.98 -4.96 -1.21
C ALA A 47 -6.40 -3.83 -2.04
N VAL A 48 -5.08 -3.83 -2.23
CA VAL A 48 -4.38 -2.83 -3.03
C VAL A 48 -4.82 -2.90 -4.50
N GLN A 49 -4.89 -4.11 -5.06
CA GLN A 49 -5.34 -4.28 -6.45
C GLN A 49 -6.76 -3.78 -6.65
N LYS A 50 -7.65 -4.09 -5.73
CA LYS A 50 -9.03 -3.63 -5.80
C LYS A 50 -9.12 -2.11 -5.75
N HIS A 51 -8.34 -1.50 -4.86
CA HIS A 51 -8.30 -0.04 -4.75
C HIS A 51 -7.79 0.60 -6.04
N MET A 52 -6.68 0.07 -6.58
CA MET A 52 -6.10 0.61 -7.83
C MET A 52 -7.04 0.47 -9.02
N ALA A 53 -7.89 -0.56 -9.01
CA ALA A 53 -8.83 -0.80 -10.11
C ALA A 53 -10.07 0.10 -10.05
N THR A 54 -10.42 0.63 -8.88
CA THR A 54 -11.69 1.32 -8.68
C THR A 54 -11.56 2.77 -8.23
N GLU A 55 -10.41 3.19 -7.70
CA GLU A 55 -10.25 4.51 -7.10
C GLU A 55 -9.23 5.36 -7.84
N LYS A 56 -9.51 6.67 -7.90
CA LYS A 56 -8.63 7.64 -8.59
C LYS A 56 -7.43 8.06 -7.76
N PHE A 57 -7.55 7.99 -6.44
CA PHE A 57 -6.53 8.50 -5.52
C PHE A 57 -5.86 7.36 -4.78
N PRO A 58 -4.59 7.55 -4.35
CA PRO A 58 -3.89 6.51 -3.59
C PRO A 58 -4.65 6.16 -2.31
N PRO A 59 -4.54 4.90 -1.86
CA PRO A 59 -5.23 4.48 -0.64
C PRO A 59 -4.58 5.06 0.60
N THR A 60 -5.38 5.20 1.66
CA THR A 60 -4.85 5.38 3.01
C THR A 60 -4.66 3.99 3.63
N ILE A 61 -4.00 3.97 4.79
CA ILE A 61 -3.85 2.72 5.55
C ILE A 61 -5.22 2.14 5.90
N ALA A 62 -6.16 3.01 6.31
CA ALA A 62 -7.52 2.59 6.63
C ALA A 62 -8.22 1.96 5.43
N ASP A 63 -8.03 2.52 4.24
CA ASP A 63 -8.63 1.97 3.01
C ASP A 63 -8.15 0.55 2.74
N ILE A 64 -6.85 0.30 2.90
CA ILE A 64 -6.28 -1.02 2.66
C ILE A 64 -6.81 -2.02 3.70
N ARG A 65 -6.80 -1.64 4.97
CA ARG A 65 -7.27 -2.54 6.03
C ARG A 65 -8.76 -2.84 5.90
N GLU A 66 -9.55 -1.87 5.47
CA GLU A 66 -10.99 -2.05 5.27
C GLU A 66 -11.29 -3.03 4.14
N LYS A 67 -10.50 -3.02 3.07
CA LYS A 67 -10.68 -3.90 1.91
C LYS A 67 -10.00 -5.28 2.09
N ALA A 68 -9.15 -5.41 3.06
CA ALA A 68 -8.45 -6.66 3.32
C ALA A 68 -9.35 -7.72 4.08
#